data_988e138986658abbaea6f51536dc2d06
#
_entry.id   988e138986658abbaea6f51536dc2d06
#
_cell.length_a   1.000
_cell.length_b   1.000
_cell.length_c   1.000
_cell.angle_alpha   90.00
_cell.angle_beta   90.00
_cell.angle_gamma   90.00
#
_symmetry.space_group_name_H-M   'P 1'
#
loop_
_entity.id
_entity.type
_entity.pdbx_description
1 polymer ?
#
loop_
_entity_poly.entity_id
_entity_poly.type
_entity_poly.pdbx_seq_one_letter_code
_entity_poly.pdbx_strand_id
1 'polypeptide(L)'
;IFKDKSKLKDVPEEGELVRWMQQQGQIYNTFGLYQTKEYGLLSEWKKIGERKEGGQCRPFNKMTVEGNVITKEGVDEQGKALAVREKAWYKYVINKNYKQIPQIYSFEPFAMQKINGKNIYQYDLQLEQQKEVIDKLVKCLKELHTFGKAPADYFSIYEAYLGKTFKRLEKIRDLVPFANEKYIVVNGRKCRNVFFYKDELIKKFENYKCNEFVFLHGDNTFSNMMLDDETMSPVLIDPRGYFGYTEMYGDVVYDWAKLYYSIVGNYDQFNLKRFRLQINENDVMLDIESNHWEAVEDYYLDLIKDEVDKNTIKLIHAIIWLSLTTYAWEDYDSICGAFYNGLYYLEEVL
;
A
#
# COMPACT_ATOMS: atom_id res chain seq x y z
N ILE A 1 9.89 -19.55 12.01
CA ILE A 1 8.72 -19.02 12.77
C ILE A 1 8.08 -20.17 13.50
N PHE A 2 7.94 -20.08 14.82
CA PHE A 2 7.28 -21.10 15.64
C PHE A 2 5.87 -20.62 15.97
N LYS A 3 4.85 -21.35 15.52
CA LYS A 3 3.43 -21.12 15.89
C LYS A 3 3.16 -21.42 17.36
N ASP A 4 3.93 -22.32 17.95
CA ASP A 4 3.80 -22.74 19.35
C ASP A 4 5.12 -22.52 20.07
N LYS A 5 5.16 -21.52 20.95
CA LYS A 5 6.34 -21.18 21.77
C LYS A 5 6.70 -22.26 22.79
N SER A 6 5.75 -23.13 23.16
CA SER A 6 6.03 -24.25 24.07
C SER A 6 7.08 -25.20 23.52
N LYS A 7 7.20 -25.27 22.19
CA LYS A 7 8.21 -26.02 21.46
C LYS A 7 9.65 -25.54 21.67
N LEU A 8 9.82 -24.34 22.23
CA LEU A 8 11.11 -23.72 22.50
C LEU A 8 11.55 -23.87 23.96
N LYS A 9 10.77 -24.53 24.84
CA LYS A 9 11.07 -24.65 26.26
C LYS A 9 12.41 -25.31 26.55
N ASP A 10 12.81 -26.25 25.71
CA ASP A 10 14.00 -27.08 25.92
C ASP A 10 15.14 -26.67 24.98
N VAL A 11 15.08 -25.48 24.38
CA VAL A 11 16.16 -24.94 23.58
C VAL A 11 17.35 -24.66 24.48
N PRO A 12 18.55 -25.25 24.19
CA PRO A 12 19.74 -24.96 24.97
C PRO A 12 20.14 -23.49 24.85
N GLU A 13 20.70 -22.94 25.92
CA GLU A 13 21.15 -21.53 25.99
C GLU A 13 22.30 -21.26 25.02
N GLU A 14 23.07 -22.29 24.64
CA GLU A 14 24.18 -22.21 23.70
C GLU A 14 24.06 -23.28 22.63
N GLY A 15 24.47 -22.96 21.39
CA GLY A 15 24.50 -23.87 20.27
C GLY A 15 23.69 -23.40 19.05
N GLU A 16 23.66 -24.24 18.01
CA GLU A 16 22.95 -23.93 16.77
C GLU A 16 21.48 -24.36 16.85
N LEU A 17 20.57 -23.42 16.83
CA LEU A 17 19.11 -23.64 16.88
C LEU A 17 18.65 -24.64 15.79
N VAL A 18 19.14 -24.50 14.57
CA VAL A 18 18.72 -25.39 13.45
C VAL A 18 19.14 -26.84 13.70
N ARG A 19 20.36 -27.07 14.22
CA ARG A 19 20.84 -28.40 14.58
C ARG A 19 20.02 -29.01 15.70
N TRP A 20 19.70 -28.22 16.74
CA TRP A 20 18.82 -28.65 17.81
C TRP A 20 17.42 -29.02 17.27
N MET A 21 16.83 -28.19 16.40
CA MET A 21 15.54 -28.49 15.75
C MET A 21 15.56 -29.82 15.00
N GLN A 22 16.62 -30.09 14.23
CA GLN A 22 16.78 -31.37 13.50
C GLN A 22 16.80 -32.57 14.46
N GLN A 23 17.42 -32.43 15.61
CA GLN A 23 17.52 -33.49 16.63
C GLN A 23 16.18 -33.81 17.31
N GLN A 24 15.21 -32.85 17.30
CA GLN A 24 13.89 -33.05 17.90
C GLN A 24 12.99 -33.97 17.07
N GLY A 25 13.37 -34.40 15.88
CA GLY A 25 12.56 -35.26 15.00
C GLY A 25 11.23 -34.64 14.56
N GLN A 26 11.09 -33.33 14.70
CA GLN A 26 9.88 -32.62 14.29
C GLN A 26 9.93 -32.26 12.81
N ILE A 27 8.77 -32.36 12.15
CA ILE A 27 8.64 -31.94 10.75
C ILE A 27 8.32 -30.45 10.73
N TYR A 28 9.13 -29.68 10.04
CA TYR A 28 8.93 -28.23 9.82
C TYR A 28 8.52 -28.01 8.37
N ASN A 29 7.48 -27.23 8.16
CA ASN A 29 7.14 -26.79 6.83
C ASN A 29 8.17 -25.78 6.37
N THR A 30 8.77 -26.05 5.20
CA THR A 30 9.68 -25.11 4.54
C THR A 30 8.91 -24.30 3.51
N PHE A 31 9.14 -23.01 3.45
CA PHE A 31 8.74 -22.19 2.32
C PHE A 31 9.93 -21.38 1.83
N GLY A 32 9.99 -21.18 0.52
CA GLY A 32 11.07 -20.43 -0.09
C GLY A 32 10.94 -18.94 0.26
N LEU A 33 11.97 -18.40 0.87
CA LEU A 33 12.13 -16.95 1.03
C LEU A 33 12.77 -16.44 -0.26
N TYR A 34 11.96 -16.02 -1.21
CA TYR A 34 12.45 -15.40 -2.44
C TYR A 34 13.01 -14.02 -2.14
N GLN A 35 14.22 -13.73 -2.64
CA GLN A 35 14.91 -12.43 -2.47
C GLN A 35 15.41 -12.13 -1.04
N THR A 36 15.66 -13.14 -0.21
CA THR A 36 16.36 -12.96 1.06
C THR A 36 17.82 -12.63 0.84
N LYS A 37 18.32 -11.60 1.57
CA LYS A 37 19.76 -11.37 1.75
C LYS A 37 20.11 -11.72 3.18
N GLU A 38 21.10 -12.59 3.35
CA GLU A 38 21.67 -12.90 4.64
C GLU A 38 22.77 -11.88 4.96
N TYR A 39 22.70 -11.29 6.14
CA TYR A 39 23.70 -10.39 6.66
C TYR A 39 24.33 -11.02 7.89
N GLY A 40 25.46 -11.71 7.68
CA GLY A 40 26.15 -12.43 8.73
C GLY A 40 26.86 -11.54 9.77
N LEU A 41 27.07 -10.25 9.46
CA LEU A 41 27.79 -9.33 10.31
C LEU A 41 26.98 -8.06 10.57
N LEU A 42 27.00 -7.58 11.82
CA LEU A 42 26.38 -6.32 12.23
C LEU A 42 26.90 -5.11 11.41
N SER A 43 28.15 -5.19 10.94
CA SER A 43 28.74 -4.16 10.05
C SER A 43 28.10 -4.12 8.67
N GLU A 44 27.63 -5.24 8.16
CA GLU A 44 26.88 -5.31 6.88
C GLU A 44 25.47 -4.79 7.06
N TRP A 45 24.82 -5.12 8.19
CA TRP A 45 23.52 -4.57 8.57
C TRP A 45 23.58 -3.05 8.72
N LYS A 46 24.60 -2.50 9.38
CA LYS A 46 24.77 -1.04 9.57
C LYS A 46 24.93 -0.30 8.23
N LYS A 47 25.57 -0.89 7.23
CA LYS A 47 25.67 -0.30 5.87
C LYS A 47 24.32 -0.13 5.17
N ILE A 48 23.29 -0.87 5.58
CA ILE A 48 21.92 -0.69 5.08
C ILE A 48 21.25 0.52 5.75
N GLY A 49 21.48 0.72 7.05
CA GLY A 49 20.97 1.88 7.80
C GLY A 49 21.60 3.22 7.40
N GLU A 50 22.79 3.18 6.77
CA GLU A 50 23.46 4.35 6.19
C GLU A 50 22.94 4.71 4.79
N ARG A 51 21.88 4.06 4.30
CA ARG A 51 21.13 4.57 3.15
C ARG A 51 20.62 5.94 3.52
N LYS A 52 21.30 6.95 2.95
CA LYS A 52 20.95 8.37 3.05
C LYS A 52 19.43 8.55 3.01
N GLU A 53 18.93 9.54 3.74
CA GLU A 53 17.58 10.10 3.69
C GLU A 53 17.17 10.51 2.26
N GLY A 54 17.03 9.57 1.40
CA GLY A 54 16.51 9.70 0.04
C GLY A 54 15.47 8.61 -0.11
N GLY A 55 14.25 9.01 -0.41
CA GLY A 55 13.02 8.24 -0.45
C GLY A 55 13.19 6.73 -0.65
N GLN A 56 12.42 5.94 0.08
CA GLN A 56 12.48 4.47 0.02
C GLN A 56 12.28 3.98 -1.41
N CYS A 57 13.38 3.76 -2.13
CA CYS A 57 13.33 3.11 -3.44
C CYS A 57 13.12 1.62 -3.22
N ARG A 58 12.11 1.02 -3.87
CA ARG A 58 11.87 -0.42 -3.78
C ARG A 58 13.05 -1.19 -4.38
N PRO A 59 13.33 -2.43 -3.96
CA PRO A 59 14.52 -3.20 -4.37
C PRO A 59 14.70 -3.36 -5.89
N PHE A 60 13.59 -3.31 -6.64
CA PHE A 60 13.58 -3.45 -8.10
C PHE A 60 13.81 -2.14 -8.88
N ASN A 61 14.00 -1.02 -8.17
CA ASN A 61 14.33 0.27 -8.78
C ASN A 61 15.64 0.82 -8.18
N LYS A 62 16.37 1.56 -9.00
CA LYS A 62 17.53 2.35 -8.58
C LYS A 62 17.21 3.82 -8.84
N MET A 63 17.47 4.65 -7.85
CA MET A 63 17.34 6.10 -7.94
C MET A 63 18.70 6.77 -7.73
N THR A 64 19.04 7.71 -8.57
CA THR A 64 20.24 8.55 -8.45
C THR A 64 19.80 10.01 -8.40
N VAL A 65 20.37 10.79 -7.48
CA VAL A 65 20.08 12.22 -7.32
C VAL A 65 21.34 13.01 -7.59
N GLU A 66 21.30 13.88 -8.60
CA GLU A 66 22.40 14.77 -8.97
C GLU A 66 21.86 16.21 -9.08
N GLY A 67 22.17 17.04 -8.06
CA GLY A 67 21.61 18.39 -7.96
C GLY A 67 20.08 18.35 -7.92
N ASN A 68 19.44 18.99 -8.90
CA ASN A 68 17.97 19.05 -9.01
C ASN A 68 17.39 17.98 -9.95
N VAL A 69 18.15 16.95 -10.29
CA VAL A 69 17.72 15.88 -11.18
C VAL A 69 17.66 14.56 -10.44
N ILE A 70 16.56 13.85 -10.60
CA ILE A 70 16.39 12.46 -10.18
C ILE A 70 16.38 11.59 -11.42
N THR A 71 17.22 10.55 -11.44
CA THR A 71 17.21 9.53 -12.48
C THR A 71 16.70 8.23 -11.88
N LYS A 72 15.71 7.59 -12.53
CA LYS A 72 15.12 6.29 -12.14
C LYS A 72 15.47 5.22 -13.17
N GLU A 73 15.82 4.04 -12.67
CA GLU A 73 16.12 2.87 -13.50
C GLU A 73 15.50 1.61 -12.87
N GLY A 74 14.80 0.81 -13.68
CA GLY A 74 14.33 -0.52 -13.27
C GLY A 74 15.50 -1.51 -13.32
N VAL A 75 15.77 -2.17 -12.19
CA VAL A 75 16.94 -3.05 -12.04
C VAL A 75 16.64 -4.47 -12.53
N ASP A 76 15.43 -4.96 -12.33
CA ASP A 76 14.98 -6.29 -12.73
C ASP A 76 13.83 -6.22 -13.74
N GLU A 77 13.34 -7.35 -14.21
CA GLU A 77 12.25 -7.44 -15.20
C GLU A 77 10.96 -6.79 -14.69
N GLN A 78 10.66 -6.92 -13.40
CA GLN A 78 9.48 -6.27 -12.79
C GLN A 78 9.65 -4.75 -12.76
N GLY A 79 10.80 -4.26 -12.33
CA GLY A 79 11.11 -2.83 -12.29
C GLY A 79 11.10 -2.20 -13.69
N LYS A 80 11.65 -2.90 -14.69
CA LYS A 80 11.61 -2.44 -16.10
C LYS A 80 10.19 -2.35 -16.64
N ALA A 81 9.34 -3.36 -16.38
CA ALA A 81 7.95 -3.35 -16.80
C ALA A 81 7.15 -2.20 -16.15
N LEU A 82 7.38 -1.94 -14.87
CA LEU A 82 6.76 -0.81 -14.16
C LEU A 82 7.26 0.54 -14.70
N ALA A 83 8.56 0.66 -14.98
CA ALA A 83 9.12 1.88 -15.55
C ALA A 83 8.54 2.22 -16.95
N VAL A 84 8.25 1.20 -17.76
CA VAL A 84 7.57 1.42 -19.07
C VAL A 84 6.19 2.03 -18.87
N ARG A 85 5.41 1.52 -17.93
CA ARG A 85 4.06 2.04 -17.64
C ARG A 85 4.11 3.44 -17.03
N GLU A 86 5.01 3.68 -16.10
CA GLU A 86 5.23 5.00 -15.49
C GLU A 86 5.60 6.05 -16.56
N LYS A 87 6.55 5.74 -17.44
CA LYS A 87 6.94 6.62 -18.55
C LYS A 87 5.76 6.90 -19.51
N ALA A 88 4.96 5.88 -19.82
CA ALA A 88 3.78 6.03 -20.68
C ALA A 88 2.74 6.97 -20.05
N TRP A 89 2.51 6.82 -18.73
CA TRP A 89 1.62 7.68 -17.97
C TRP A 89 2.09 9.15 -18.01
N TYR A 90 3.38 9.42 -17.74
CA TYR A 90 3.91 10.78 -17.79
C TYR A 90 3.84 11.39 -19.20
N LYS A 91 4.14 10.62 -20.24
CA LYS A 91 3.97 11.07 -21.64
C LYS A 91 2.54 11.51 -21.92
N TYR A 92 1.56 10.72 -21.42
CA TYR A 92 0.16 11.02 -21.63
C TYR A 92 -0.27 12.33 -20.95
N VAL A 93 0.04 12.51 -19.66
CA VAL A 93 -0.38 13.71 -18.91
C VAL A 93 0.37 14.98 -19.36
N ILE A 94 1.62 14.87 -19.83
CA ILE A 94 2.34 15.97 -20.44
C ILE A 94 1.62 16.46 -21.71
N ASN A 95 1.14 15.54 -22.55
CA ASN A 95 0.36 15.89 -23.75
C ASN A 95 -0.99 16.54 -23.40
N LYS A 96 -1.49 16.36 -22.19
CA LYS A 96 -2.68 17.03 -21.65
C LYS A 96 -2.37 18.35 -20.94
N ASN A 97 -1.12 18.78 -20.93
CA ASN A 97 -0.63 19.98 -20.22
C ASN A 97 -0.87 19.94 -18.70
N TYR A 98 -0.91 18.76 -18.10
CA TYR A 98 -1.06 18.61 -16.66
C TYR A 98 0.15 19.16 -15.92
N LYS A 99 -0.09 19.98 -14.88
CA LYS A 99 0.98 20.75 -14.20
C LYS A 99 1.42 20.14 -12.87
N GLN A 100 0.60 19.26 -12.28
CA GLN A 100 0.83 18.69 -10.95
C GLN A 100 1.72 17.44 -11.02
N ILE A 101 2.81 17.52 -11.80
CA ILE A 101 3.84 16.48 -11.95
C ILE A 101 5.22 17.12 -11.95
N PRO A 102 6.29 16.36 -11.64
CA PRO A 102 7.66 16.84 -11.85
C PRO A 102 7.90 17.17 -13.33
N GLN A 103 8.72 18.15 -13.60
CA GLN A 103 9.22 18.36 -14.96
C GLN A 103 10.02 17.13 -15.40
N ILE A 104 9.65 16.53 -16.52
CA ILE A 104 10.39 15.41 -17.11
C ILE A 104 11.44 15.96 -18.06
N TYR A 105 12.71 15.66 -17.79
CA TYR A 105 13.84 16.11 -18.60
C TYR A 105 14.16 15.14 -19.73
N SER A 106 14.05 13.82 -19.46
CA SER A 106 14.32 12.77 -20.44
C SER A 106 13.53 11.49 -20.08
N PHE A 107 13.19 10.71 -21.08
CA PHE A 107 12.63 9.37 -20.91
C PHE A 107 13.67 8.25 -21.07
N GLU A 108 14.85 8.54 -21.65
CA GLU A 108 15.99 7.62 -21.79
C GLU A 108 17.32 8.39 -21.64
N PRO A 109 17.99 8.35 -20.49
CA PRO A 109 17.54 7.77 -19.22
C PRO A 109 16.31 8.49 -18.65
N PHE A 110 15.52 7.82 -17.80
CA PHE A 110 14.34 8.43 -17.20
C PHE A 110 14.76 9.42 -16.11
N ALA A 111 14.71 10.70 -16.45
CA ALA A 111 15.19 11.79 -15.62
C ALA A 111 14.10 12.86 -15.42
N MET A 112 13.92 13.27 -14.17
CA MET A 112 12.90 14.23 -13.76
C MET A 112 13.43 15.24 -12.75
N GLN A 113 12.68 16.31 -12.55
CA GLN A 113 12.92 17.32 -11.53
C GLN A 113 12.86 16.70 -10.13
N LYS A 114 13.84 17.03 -9.31
CA LYS A 114 13.75 16.88 -7.87
C LYS A 114 12.86 17.98 -7.33
N ILE A 115 11.71 17.62 -6.76
CA ILE A 115 10.79 18.58 -6.16
C ILE A 115 11.44 19.20 -4.92
N ASN A 116 11.36 20.53 -4.81
CA ASN A 116 11.70 21.24 -3.59
C ASN A 116 10.51 21.15 -2.61
N GLY A 117 10.46 20.07 -1.85
CA GLY A 117 9.35 19.79 -0.97
C GLY A 117 9.45 18.38 -0.38
N LYS A 118 8.42 17.99 0.37
CA LYS A 118 8.34 16.71 1.08
C LYS A 118 7.08 15.96 0.68
N ASN A 119 7.07 14.67 0.96
CA ASN A 119 5.84 13.88 0.90
C ASN A 119 4.83 14.40 1.94
N ILE A 120 3.53 14.32 1.62
CA ILE A 120 2.48 14.92 2.45
C ILE A 120 2.52 14.43 3.89
N TYR A 121 2.79 13.13 4.11
CA TYR A 121 2.87 12.55 5.45
C TYR A 121 4.01 13.10 6.34
N GLN A 122 4.94 13.87 5.78
CA GLN A 122 6.09 14.45 6.50
C GLN A 122 5.82 15.86 7.04
N TYR A 123 4.67 16.45 6.70
CA TYR A 123 4.27 17.77 7.19
C TYR A 123 3.40 17.64 8.44
N ASP A 124 3.71 18.46 9.44
CA ASP A 124 2.87 18.68 10.61
C ASP A 124 2.01 19.91 10.37
N LEU A 125 0.78 19.69 9.86
CA LEU A 125 -0.14 20.76 9.46
C LEU A 125 -1.31 20.86 10.45
N GLN A 126 -1.72 22.09 10.74
CA GLN A 126 -2.94 22.35 11.48
C GLN A 126 -4.19 22.02 10.64
N LEU A 127 -5.33 21.76 11.29
CA LEU A 127 -6.55 21.29 10.64
C LEU A 127 -6.95 22.11 9.40
N GLU A 128 -6.91 23.45 9.48
CA GLU A 128 -7.28 24.30 8.35
C GLU A 128 -6.29 24.18 7.18
N GLN A 129 -5.01 24.04 7.48
CA GLN A 129 -3.99 23.78 6.45
C GLN A 129 -4.17 22.40 5.81
N GLN A 130 -4.54 21.39 6.61
CA GLN A 130 -4.88 20.06 6.09
C GLN A 130 -6.06 20.13 5.13
N LYS A 131 -7.14 20.87 5.48
CA LYS A 131 -8.29 21.09 4.58
C LYS A 131 -7.89 21.76 3.27
N GLU A 132 -7.05 22.80 3.32
CA GLU A 132 -6.54 23.47 2.11
C GLU A 132 -5.74 22.52 1.22
N VAL A 133 -4.93 21.62 1.82
CA VAL A 133 -4.18 20.60 1.06
C VAL A 133 -5.15 19.59 0.46
N ILE A 134 -6.16 19.13 1.20
CA ILE A 134 -7.17 18.20 0.69
C ILE A 134 -7.94 18.80 -0.48
N ASP A 135 -8.34 20.08 -0.41
CA ASP A 135 -8.99 20.79 -1.52
C ASP A 135 -8.13 20.75 -2.78
N LYS A 136 -6.83 21.06 -2.65
CA LYS A 136 -5.89 21.05 -3.75
C LYS A 136 -5.70 19.64 -4.33
N LEU A 137 -5.62 18.61 -3.47
CA LEU A 137 -5.49 17.21 -3.87
C LEU A 137 -6.73 16.72 -4.62
N VAL A 138 -7.91 16.97 -4.07
CA VAL A 138 -9.18 16.59 -4.70
C VAL A 138 -9.32 17.27 -6.06
N LYS A 139 -9.03 18.56 -6.15
CA LYS A 139 -9.04 19.31 -7.41
C LYS A 139 -8.06 18.72 -8.43
N CYS A 140 -6.86 18.41 -8.00
CA CYS A 140 -5.80 17.83 -8.79
C CYS A 140 -6.20 16.47 -9.38
N LEU A 141 -6.78 15.59 -8.56
CA LEU A 141 -7.25 14.27 -9.00
C LEU A 141 -8.51 14.38 -9.88
N LYS A 142 -9.45 15.26 -9.56
CA LYS A 142 -10.62 15.52 -10.43
C LYS A 142 -10.21 15.99 -11.83
N GLU A 143 -9.22 16.87 -11.93
CA GLU A 143 -8.66 17.28 -13.22
C GLU A 143 -8.06 16.06 -13.96
N LEU A 144 -7.25 15.26 -13.27
CA LEU A 144 -6.64 14.04 -13.84
C LEU A 144 -7.71 13.09 -14.40
N HIS A 145 -8.78 12.84 -13.66
CA HIS A 145 -9.88 11.96 -14.06
C HIS A 145 -10.63 12.44 -15.33
N THR A 146 -10.52 13.73 -15.69
CA THR A 146 -11.12 14.26 -16.94
C THR A 146 -10.31 13.95 -18.19
N PHE A 147 -9.07 13.47 -18.08
CA PHE A 147 -8.17 13.34 -19.23
C PHE A 147 -8.53 12.22 -20.19
N GLY A 148 -9.40 11.32 -19.78
CA GLY A 148 -9.93 10.30 -20.65
C GLY A 148 -10.89 9.38 -19.93
N LYS A 149 -11.70 8.68 -20.74
CA LYS A 149 -12.70 7.75 -20.31
C LYS A 149 -12.64 6.49 -21.17
N ALA A 150 -12.98 5.35 -20.57
CA ALA A 150 -13.08 4.07 -21.26
C ALA A 150 -14.28 3.28 -20.70
N PRO A 151 -14.89 2.39 -21.48
CA PRO A 151 -15.89 1.47 -20.94
C PRO A 151 -15.34 0.68 -19.78
N ALA A 152 -16.14 0.51 -18.72
CA ALA A 152 -15.73 -0.32 -17.60
C ALA A 152 -15.53 -1.78 -18.02
N ASP A 153 -14.43 -2.37 -17.56
CA ASP A 153 -14.12 -3.78 -17.76
C ASP A 153 -14.27 -4.55 -16.44
N TYR A 154 -15.27 -5.39 -16.36
CA TYR A 154 -15.55 -6.17 -15.15
C TYR A 154 -14.46 -7.18 -14.80
N PHE A 155 -13.71 -7.70 -15.78
CA PHE A 155 -12.54 -8.54 -15.49
C PHE A 155 -11.45 -7.77 -14.79
N SER A 156 -11.21 -6.52 -15.19
CA SER A 156 -10.28 -5.62 -14.52
C SER A 156 -10.75 -5.23 -13.13
N ILE A 157 -12.04 -4.95 -12.93
CA ILE A 157 -12.63 -4.68 -11.60
C ILE A 157 -12.42 -5.90 -10.69
N TYR A 158 -12.81 -7.08 -11.17
CA TYR A 158 -12.64 -8.31 -10.41
C TYR A 158 -11.18 -8.57 -10.03
N GLU A 159 -10.25 -8.47 -10.99
CA GLU A 159 -8.82 -8.69 -10.73
C GLU A 159 -8.24 -7.65 -9.77
N ALA A 160 -8.58 -6.36 -9.95
CA ALA A 160 -8.06 -5.28 -9.13
C ALA A 160 -8.49 -5.37 -7.66
N TYR A 161 -9.74 -5.77 -7.40
CA TYR A 161 -10.32 -5.80 -6.07
C TYR A 161 -10.30 -7.18 -5.44
N LEU A 162 -10.73 -8.21 -6.13
CA LEU A 162 -10.92 -9.54 -5.56
C LEU A 162 -9.85 -10.56 -5.99
N GLY A 163 -9.63 -10.73 -7.28
CA GLY A 163 -8.76 -11.78 -7.81
C GLY A 163 -7.35 -11.69 -7.26
N LYS A 164 -6.74 -10.53 -7.40
CA LYS A 164 -5.42 -10.23 -6.85
C LYS A 164 -5.39 -10.40 -5.32
N THR A 165 -6.40 -9.89 -4.63
CA THR A 165 -6.48 -9.91 -3.16
C THR A 165 -6.55 -11.35 -2.65
N PHE A 166 -7.44 -12.17 -3.21
CA PHE A 166 -7.54 -13.57 -2.79
C PHE A 166 -6.29 -14.38 -3.09
N LYS A 167 -5.66 -14.19 -4.26
CA LYS A 167 -4.36 -14.83 -4.58
C LYS A 167 -3.27 -14.48 -3.56
N ARG A 168 -3.28 -13.25 -3.05
CA ARG A 168 -2.35 -12.78 -2.03
C ARG A 168 -2.66 -13.35 -0.66
N LEU A 169 -3.91 -13.37 -0.26
CA LEU A 169 -4.37 -13.93 1.02
C LEU A 169 -4.05 -15.43 1.11
N GLU A 170 -4.27 -16.21 0.06
CA GLU A 170 -3.91 -17.65 0.07
C GLU A 170 -2.43 -17.90 0.35
N LYS A 171 -1.55 -17.02 -0.12
CA LYS A 171 -0.10 -17.14 0.13
C LYS A 171 0.29 -16.96 1.60
N ILE A 172 -0.51 -16.21 2.37
CA ILE A 172 -0.20 -15.89 3.76
C ILE A 172 -1.03 -16.71 4.76
N ARG A 173 -1.97 -17.52 4.31
CA ARG A 173 -2.93 -18.24 5.16
C ARG A 173 -2.25 -19.04 6.25
N ASP A 174 -1.20 -19.78 5.92
CA ASP A 174 -0.47 -20.61 6.88
C ASP A 174 0.50 -19.82 7.77
N LEU A 175 0.70 -18.53 7.49
CA LEU A 175 1.56 -17.65 8.26
C LEU A 175 0.81 -16.90 9.35
N VAL A 176 -0.45 -16.54 9.10
CA VAL A 176 -1.20 -15.62 9.95
C VAL A 176 -1.86 -16.39 11.10
N PRO A 177 -1.62 -16.05 12.36
CA PRO A 177 -2.36 -16.61 13.49
C PRO A 177 -3.88 -16.41 13.35
N PHE A 178 -4.66 -17.33 13.91
CA PHE A 178 -6.13 -17.35 13.81
C PHE A 178 -6.70 -17.49 12.40
N ALA A 179 -5.88 -17.80 11.38
CA ALA A 179 -6.38 -17.99 10.01
C ALA A 179 -7.46 -19.08 9.89
N ASN A 180 -7.49 -20.04 10.81
CA ASN A 180 -8.46 -21.12 10.86
C ASN A 180 -9.67 -20.83 11.76
N GLU A 181 -9.76 -19.64 12.35
CA GLU A 181 -10.89 -19.21 13.16
C GLU A 181 -11.89 -18.44 12.30
N LYS A 182 -13.21 -18.69 12.49
CA LYS A 182 -14.25 -17.97 11.75
C LYS A 182 -14.28 -16.47 12.05
N TYR A 183 -13.93 -16.11 13.28
CA TYR A 183 -13.89 -14.75 13.77
C TYR A 183 -12.57 -14.48 14.46
N ILE A 184 -12.07 -13.30 14.29
CA ILE A 184 -10.83 -12.82 14.93
C ILE A 184 -11.16 -11.53 15.67
N VAL A 185 -10.76 -11.41 16.92
CA VAL A 185 -10.91 -10.16 17.68
C VAL A 185 -9.70 -9.27 17.38
N VAL A 186 -9.95 -8.11 16.75
CA VAL A 186 -8.92 -7.13 16.42
C VAL A 186 -9.29 -5.80 17.09
N ASN A 187 -8.42 -5.27 17.93
CA ASN A 187 -8.65 -4.04 18.70
C ASN A 187 -10.02 -4.04 19.42
N GLY A 188 -10.39 -5.18 20.02
CA GLY A 188 -11.67 -5.36 20.71
C GLY A 188 -12.89 -5.58 19.79
N ARG A 189 -12.75 -5.48 18.48
CA ARG A 189 -13.82 -5.74 17.51
C ARG A 189 -13.77 -7.19 17.05
N LYS A 190 -14.91 -7.90 17.11
CA LYS A 190 -15.06 -9.25 16.55
C LYS A 190 -15.25 -9.12 15.04
N CYS A 191 -14.23 -9.48 14.29
CA CYS A 191 -14.20 -9.37 12.83
C CYS A 191 -14.45 -10.73 12.17
N ARG A 192 -15.25 -10.77 11.11
CA ARG A 192 -15.39 -11.92 10.24
C ARG A 192 -14.06 -12.19 9.53
N ASN A 193 -13.62 -13.44 9.54
CA ASN A 193 -12.38 -13.81 8.86
C ASN A 193 -12.67 -14.04 7.37
N VAL A 194 -12.03 -13.27 6.52
CA VAL A 194 -12.21 -13.31 5.06
C VAL A 194 -11.99 -14.71 4.45
N PHE A 195 -11.22 -15.58 5.08
CA PHE A 195 -11.05 -16.97 4.64
C PHE A 195 -12.33 -17.82 4.74
N PHE A 196 -13.26 -17.45 5.62
CA PHE A 196 -14.56 -18.11 5.79
C PHE A 196 -15.71 -17.34 5.16
N TYR A 197 -15.58 -16.02 5.02
CA TYR A 197 -16.63 -15.12 4.56
C TYR A 197 -16.34 -14.53 3.18
N LYS A 198 -15.52 -15.23 2.38
CA LYS A 198 -15.16 -14.85 1.00
C LYS A 198 -16.39 -14.62 0.12
N ASP A 199 -17.40 -15.50 0.24
CA ASP A 199 -18.60 -15.43 -0.57
C ASP A 199 -19.46 -14.19 -0.25
N GLU A 200 -19.47 -13.74 1.00
CA GLU A 200 -20.14 -12.49 1.38
C GLU A 200 -19.47 -11.29 0.74
N LEU A 201 -18.14 -11.27 0.70
CA LEU A 201 -17.40 -10.24 0.01
C LEU A 201 -17.65 -10.27 -1.49
N ILE A 202 -17.67 -11.44 -2.12
CA ILE A 202 -17.99 -11.59 -3.56
C ILE A 202 -19.37 -11.03 -3.86
N LYS A 203 -20.40 -11.35 -3.03
CA LYS A 203 -21.77 -10.83 -3.20
C LYS A 203 -21.86 -9.31 -3.15
N LYS A 204 -20.99 -8.63 -2.38
CA LYS A 204 -20.90 -7.16 -2.42
C LYS A 204 -20.54 -6.65 -3.80
N PHE A 205 -19.67 -7.38 -4.52
CA PHE A 205 -19.23 -7.02 -5.87
C PHE A 205 -20.18 -7.47 -6.98
N GLU A 206 -21.08 -8.42 -6.74
CA GLU A 206 -22.13 -8.76 -7.73
C GLU A 206 -23.06 -7.56 -8.03
N ASN A 207 -23.25 -6.69 -7.03
CA ASN A 207 -24.04 -5.47 -7.14
C ASN A 207 -23.19 -4.20 -7.33
N TYR A 208 -21.88 -4.35 -7.43
CA TYR A 208 -20.97 -3.22 -7.63
C TYR A 208 -21.15 -2.62 -9.02
N LYS A 209 -21.42 -1.32 -9.07
CA LYS A 209 -21.67 -0.61 -10.33
C LYS A 209 -20.50 0.32 -10.63
N CYS A 210 -19.84 0.03 -11.74
CA CYS A 210 -18.91 0.93 -12.39
C CYS A 210 -19.24 0.93 -13.88
N ASN A 211 -19.72 2.02 -14.40
CA ASN A 211 -20.16 2.09 -15.80
C ASN A 211 -19.04 2.55 -16.73
N GLU A 212 -18.10 3.29 -16.20
CA GLU A 212 -17.07 3.97 -16.97
C GLU A 212 -15.77 4.01 -16.17
N PHE A 213 -14.66 3.72 -16.81
CA PHE A 213 -13.32 3.96 -16.29
C PHE A 213 -12.84 5.36 -16.62
N VAL A 214 -12.11 5.96 -15.71
CA VAL A 214 -11.43 7.25 -15.89
C VAL A 214 -9.92 7.08 -15.89
N PHE A 215 -9.21 8.07 -16.35
CA PHE A 215 -7.75 8.10 -16.24
C PHE A 215 -7.33 8.22 -14.77
N LEU A 216 -6.48 7.31 -14.28
CA LEU A 216 -6.10 7.20 -12.86
C LEU A 216 -4.61 7.51 -12.61
N HIS A 217 -4.31 7.94 -11.40
CA HIS A 217 -2.98 7.81 -10.83
C HIS A 217 -2.69 6.36 -10.39
N GLY A 218 -3.64 5.75 -9.72
CA GLY A 218 -3.64 4.34 -9.33
C GLY A 218 -2.83 4.01 -8.07
N ASP A 219 -2.06 4.97 -7.52
CA ASP A 219 -1.31 4.81 -6.26
C ASP A 219 -1.06 6.13 -5.53
N ASN A 220 -2.06 6.99 -5.47
CA ASN A 220 -2.03 8.34 -4.91
C ASN A 220 -2.12 8.34 -3.37
N THR A 221 -1.21 7.64 -2.72
CA THR A 221 -0.96 7.73 -1.28
C THR A 221 -0.14 8.98 -0.95
N PHE A 222 -0.11 9.40 0.31
CA PHE A 222 0.72 10.55 0.73
C PHE A 222 2.21 10.35 0.47
N SER A 223 2.69 9.11 0.39
CA SER A 223 4.05 8.78 0.00
C SER A 223 4.34 8.98 -1.49
N ASN A 224 3.30 9.04 -2.34
CA ASN A 224 3.40 9.27 -3.78
C ASN A 224 2.87 10.66 -4.19
N MET A 225 2.67 11.53 -3.22
CA MET A 225 2.28 12.92 -3.43
C MET A 225 3.16 13.83 -2.58
N MET A 226 3.75 14.81 -3.20
CA MET A 226 4.59 15.82 -2.56
C MET A 226 3.88 17.16 -2.53
N LEU A 227 4.23 18.02 -1.58
CA LEU A 227 3.89 19.43 -1.64
C LEU A 227 5.16 20.21 -1.98
N ASP A 228 5.05 21.10 -2.95
CA ASP A 228 6.08 22.07 -3.23
C ASP A 228 6.17 23.09 -2.10
N ASP A 229 7.35 23.29 -1.52
CA ASP A 229 7.55 24.11 -0.31
C ASP A 229 7.22 25.60 -0.50
N GLU A 230 7.26 26.10 -1.74
CA GLU A 230 7.00 27.52 -2.03
C GLU A 230 5.50 27.79 -2.21
N THR A 231 4.80 26.87 -2.89
CA THR A 231 3.40 27.08 -3.30
C THR A 231 2.41 26.25 -2.51
N MET A 232 2.88 25.26 -1.73
CA MET A 232 2.04 24.23 -1.12
C MET A 232 1.09 23.58 -2.13
N SER A 233 1.55 23.45 -3.37
CA SER A 233 0.81 22.79 -4.44
C SER A 233 1.20 21.32 -4.52
N PRO A 234 0.21 20.41 -4.74
CA PRO A 234 0.50 19.00 -4.86
C PRO A 234 1.25 18.68 -6.15
N VAL A 235 2.20 17.76 -6.03
CA VAL A 235 2.95 17.17 -7.15
C VAL A 235 2.82 15.67 -7.05
N LEU A 236 2.23 15.04 -8.06
CA LEU A 236 2.03 13.59 -8.12
C LEU A 236 3.27 12.92 -8.68
N ILE A 237 3.71 11.87 -8.00
CA ILE A 237 4.86 11.04 -8.37
C ILE A 237 4.49 9.56 -8.32
N ASP A 238 5.27 8.72 -8.98
CA ASP A 238 5.13 7.25 -8.96
C ASP A 238 3.73 6.74 -9.35
N PRO A 239 3.15 7.20 -10.48
CA PRO A 239 1.86 6.70 -10.95
C PRO A 239 1.96 5.21 -11.26
N ARG A 240 0.89 4.48 -10.92
CA ARG A 240 0.85 3.03 -11.13
C ARG A 240 0.74 2.63 -12.59
N GLY A 241 0.01 3.41 -13.40
CA GLY A 241 -0.15 3.21 -14.83
C GLY A 241 -0.96 1.98 -15.25
N TYR A 242 -1.70 1.30 -14.33
CA TYR A 242 -2.61 0.20 -14.66
C TYR A 242 -3.65 -0.04 -13.56
N PHE A 243 -4.79 -0.65 -13.94
CA PHE A 243 -5.85 -1.11 -13.05
C PHE A 243 -6.39 -2.46 -13.55
N GLY A 244 -6.19 -3.53 -12.77
CA GLY A 244 -6.51 -4.88 -13.24
C GLY A 244 -5.71 -5.22 -14.51
N TYR A 245 -6.41 -5.40 -15.60
CA TYR A 245 -5.85 -5.69 -16.93
C TYR A 245 -5.79 -4.46 -17.86
N THR A 246 -6.35 -3.33 -17.43
CA THR A 246 -6.34 -2.08 -18.21
C THR A 246 -5.15 -1.20 -17.88
N GLU A 247 -4.63 -0.49 -18.88
CA GLU A 247 -3.57 0.49 -18.72
C GLU A 247 -4.17 1.89 -18.55
N MET A 248 -3.66 2.66 -17.59
CA MET A 248 -3.98 4.06 -17.30
C MET A 248 -5.43 4.34 -16.87
N TYR A 249 -6.39 3.48 -17.24
CA TYR A 249 -7.80 3.66 -16.95
C TYR A 249 -8.29 2.67 -15.93
N GLY A 250 -9.19 3.11 -15.07
CA GLY A 250 -9.80 2.25 -14.06
C GLY A 250 -10.95 2.93 -13.34
N ASP A 251 -11.41 2.25 -12.31
CA ASP A 251 -12.50 2.73 -11.47
C ASP A 251 -12.05 3.93 -10.62
N VAL A 252 -12.75 5.05 -10.75
CA VAL A 252 -12.45 6.29 -10.01
C VAL A 252 -12.40 6.10 -8.50
N VAL A 253 -13.21 5.18 -7.98
CA VAL A 253 -13.24 4.83 -6.53
C VAL A 253 -11.88 4.38 -6.04
N TYR A 254 -11.06 3.77 -6.90
CA TYR A 254 -9.75 3.30 -6.51
C TYR A 254 -8.80 4.44 -6.10
N ASP A 255 -8.76 5.54 -6.87
CA ASP A 255 -7.95 6.71 -6.49
C ASP A 255 -8.48 7.38 -5.22
N TRP A 256 -9.80 7.51 -5.07
CA TRP A 256 -10.38 8.05 -3.84
C TRP A 256 -10.10 7.16 -2.62
N ALA A 257 -10.21 5.85 -2.76
CA ALA A 257 -9.88 4.93 -1.67
C ALA A 257 -8.39 4.90 -1.34
N LYS A 258 -7.51 5.11 -2.32
CA LYS A 258 -6.06 5.25 -2.09
C LYS A 258 -5.72 6.51 -1.30
N LEU A 259 -6.40 7.61 -1.55
CA LEU A 259 -6.24 8.83 -0.74
C LEU A 259 -6.80 8.62 0.68
N TYR A 260 -7.97 8.00 0.81
CA TYR A 260 -8.57 7.63 2.10
C TYR A 260 -7.65 6.69 2.92
N TYR A 261 -6.93 5.81 2.25
CA TYR A 261 -5.96 4.89 2.83
C TYR A 261 -4.80 5.60 3.54
N SER A 262 -4.39 6.78 3.06
CA SER A 262 -3.44 7.65 3.75
C SER A 262 -4.11 8.54 4.80
N ILE A 263 -5.29 9.11 4.52
CA ILE A 263 -5.99 10.03 5.43
C ILE A 263 -6.41 9.32 6.71
N VAL A 264 -7.11 8.19 6.59
CA VAL A 264 -7.74 7.47 7.71
C VAL A 264 -6.98 6.20 8.06
N GLY A 265 -6.47 5.50 7.06
CA GLY A 265 -5.78 4.23 7.23
C GLY A 265 -4.39 4.35 7.86
N ASN A 266 -3.79 5.53 7.91
CA ASN A 266 -2.42 5.73 8.38
C ASN A 266 -1.38 4.84 7.66
N TYR A 267 -1.65 4.52 6.38
CA TYR A 267 -0.81 3.62 5.59
C TYR A 267 0.65 4.05 5.55
N ASP A 268 0.91 5.34 5.43
CA ASP A 268 2.28 5.85 5.31
C ASP A 268 3.07 5.59 6.59
N GLN A 269 2.44 5.71 7.76
CA GLN A 269 3.05 5.35 9.05
C GLN A 269 3.27 3.85 9.17
N PHE A 270 2.28 3.05 8.76
CA PHE A 270 2.43 1.60 8.72
C PHE A 270 3.58 1.16 7.81
N ASN A 271 3.70 1.75 6.62
CA ASN A 271 4.78 1.46 5.67
C ASN A 271 6.17 1.84 6.21
N LEU A 272 6.26 2.86 7.06
CA LEU A 272 7.46 3.26 7.80
C LEU A 272 7.74 2.38 9.03
N LYS A 273 6.96 1.33 9.25
CA LYS A 273 7.05 0.44 10.43
C LYS A 273 6.76 1.15 11.77
N ARG A 274 6.02 2.23 11.74
CA ARG A 274 5.57 2.98 12.93
C ARG A 274 4.25 2.41 13.44
N PHE A 275 4.29 1.14 13.83
CA PHE A 275 3.16 0.44 14.42
C PHE A 275 3.62 -0.61 15.42
N ARG A 276 2.72 -1.04 16.30
CA ARG A 276 2.90 -2.14 17.23
C ARG A 276 1.86 -3.20 16.95
N LEU A 277 2.29 -4.44 16.81
CA LEU A 277 1.42 -5.60 16.68
C LEU A 277 1.64 -6.52 17.88
N GLN A 278 0.57 -6.81 18.61
CA GLN A 278 0.56 -7.76 19.71
C GLN A 278 -0.49 -8.82 19.43
N ILE A 279 -0.05 -10.05 19.25
CA ILE A 279 -0.92 -11.21 19.04
C ILE A 279 -0.98 -11.96 20.37
N ASN A 280 -2.13 -11.91 21.03
CA ASN A 280 -2.39 -12.58 22.30
C ASN A 280 -2.99 -13.98 22.06
N GLU A 281 -3.37 -14.66 23.13
CA GLU A 281 -3.99 -15.99 23.05
C GLU A 281 -5.34 -15.97 22.29
N ASN A 282 -6.15 -14.91 22.47
CA ASN A 282 -7.52 -14.84 21.95
C ASN A 282 -7.85 -13.59 21.13
N ASP A 283 -6.91 -12.66 21.01
CA ASP A 283 -7.12 -11.39 20.29
C ASP A 283 -5.84 -10.83 19.68
N VAL A 284 -6.02 -9.78 18.91
CA VAL A 284 -4.94 -9.02 18.27
C VAL A 284 -5.12 -7.55 18.60
N MET A 285 -4.03 -6.92 19.04
CA MET A 285 -3.93 -5.49 19.20
C MET A 285 -2.96 -4.95 18.13
N LEU A 286 -3.46 -4.07 17.29
CA LEU A 286 -2.69 -3.35 16.28
C LEU A 286 -2.84 -1.84 16.52
N ASP A 287 -1.74 -1.19 16.83
CA ASP A 287 -1.66 0.26 17.03
C ASP A 287 -0.75 0.85 15.96
N ILE A 288 -1.29 1.65 15.06
CA ILE A 288 -0.56 2.38 14.03
C ILE A 288 -0.45 3.84 14.49
N GLU A 289 0.76 4.41 14.49
CA GLU A 289 0.93 5.82 14.83
C GLU A 289 0.02 6.68 13.93
N SER A 290 -0.71 7.62 14.54
CA SER A 290 -1.54 8.55 13.79
C SER A 290 -0.68 9.52 12.99
N ASN A 291 -1.09 9.81 11.79
CA ASN A 291 -0.55 10.90 10.98
C ASN A 291 -1.32 12.21 11.18
N HIS A 292 -2.33 12.21 12.06
CA HIS A 292 -3.21 13.33 12.38
C HIS A 292 -4.08 13.85 11.22
N TRP A 293 -4.17 13.11 10.12
CA TRP A 293 -5.03 13.46 8.98
C TRP A 293 -6.44 12.90 9.07
N GLU A 294 -6.71 11.97 9.97
CA GLU A 294 -8.06 11.43 10.21
C GLU A 294 -9.06 12.52 10.63
N ALA A 295 -8.58 13.66 11.16
CA ALA A 295 -9.40 14.81 11.52
C ALA A 295 -10.12 15.44 10.31
N VAL A 296 -9.65 15.22 9.09
CA VAL A 296 -10.29 15.72 7.85
C VAL A 296 -11.14 14.68 7.13
N GLU A 297 -11.42 13.50 7.74
CA GLU A 297 -12.20 12.44 7.11
C GLU A 297 -13.53 12.92 6.55
N ASP A 298 -14.37 13.51 7.40
CA ASP A 298 -15.71 13.95 7.00
C ASP A 298 -15.64 15.07 5.96
N TYR A 299 -14.69 15.98 6.10
CA TYR A 299 -14.45 17.03 5.10
C TYR A 299 -14.07 16.44 3.73
N TYR A 300 -13.14 15.50 3.70
CA TYR A 300 -12.74 14.82 2.49
C TYR A 300 -13.90 14.08 1.82
N LEU A 301 -14.66 13.32 2.60
CA LEU A 301 -15.81 12.57 2.08
C LEU A 301 -16.90 13.48 1.53
N ASP A 302 -17.11 14.66 2.13
CA ASP A 302 -18.07 15.66 1.62
C ASP A 302 -17.66 16.23 0.25
N LEU A 303 -16.36 16.43 0.01
CA LEU A 303 -15.82 16.94 -1.28
C LEU A 303 -16.04 15.99 -2.47
N ILE A 304 -16.19 14.70 -2.19
CA ILE A 304 -16.29 13.65 -3.24
C ILE A 304 -17.61 12.90 -3.22
N LYS A 305 -18.56 13.27 -2.38
CA LYS A 305 -19.86 12.60 -2.18
C LYS A 305 -20.72 12.45 -3.46
N ASP A 306 -20.54 13.38 -4.41
CA ASP A 306 -21.27 13.35 -5.68
C ASP A 306 -20.67 12.33 -6.68
N GLU A 307 -19.47 11.84 -6.43
CA GLU A 307 -18.77 10.88 -7.29
C GLU A 307 -18.82 9.45 -6.73
N VAL A 308 -18.77 9.32 -5.40
CA VAL A 308 -18.71 8.01 -4.74
C VAL A 308 -19.30 8.07 -3.33
N ASP A 309 -20.01 7.02 -2.94
CA ASP A 309 -20.55 6.92 -1.58
C ASP A 309 -19.50 6.43 -0.57
N LYS A 310 -19.69 6.84 0.69
CA LYS A 310 -18.79 6.55 1.82
C LYS A 310 -18.56 5.04 2.02
N ASN A 311 -19.60 4.21 1.88
CA ASN A 311 -19.48 2.77 2.15
C ASN A 311 -18.65 2.08 1.07
N THR A 312 -18.78 2.52 -0.18
CA THR A 312 -17.96 2.02 -1.28
C THR A 312 -16.48 2.36 -1.08
N ILE A 313 -16.16 3.59 -0.66
CA ILE A 313 -14.78 3.97 -0.32
C ILE A 313 -14.23 3.08 0.79
N LYS A 314 -14.98 2.91 1.88
CA LYS A 314 -14.58 2.06 3.02
C LYS A 314 -14.38 0.60 2.62
N LEU A 315 -15.23 0.07 1.75
CA LEU A 315 -15.08 -1.28 1.22
C LEU A 315 -13.77 -1.43 0.42
N ILE A 316 -13.51 -0.54 -0.52
CA ILE A 316 -12.29 -0.59 -1.32
C ILE A 316 -11.05 -0.35 -0.46
N HIS A 317 -11.13 0.55 0.53
CA HIS A 317 -10.07 0.77 1.51
C HIS A 317 -9.71 -0.52 2.27
N ALA A 318 -10.70 -1.26 2.78
CA ALA A 318 -10.47 -2.53 3.46
C ALA A 318 -9.80 -3.56 2.54
N ILE A 319 -10.23 -3.63 1.26
CA ILE A 319 -9.64 -4.50 0.24
C ILE A 319 -8.19 -4.10 -0.06
N ILE A 320 -7.87 -2.82 -0.11
CA ILE A 320 -6.50 -2.35 -0.29
C ILE A 320 -5.60 -2.85 0.84
N TRP A 321 -6.07 -2.80 2.11
CA TRP A 321 -5.35 -3.36 3.25
C TRP A 321 -5.13 -4.87 3.12
N LEU A 322 -6.17 -5.64 2.81
CA LEU A 322 -6.05 -7.08 2.59
C LEU A 322 -5.10 -7.42 1.44
N SER A 323 -5.10 -6.58 0.39
CA SER A 323 -4.21 -6.72 -0.76
C SER A 323 -2.76 -6.34 -0.46
N LEU A 324 -2.48 -5.62 0.63
CA LEU A 324 -1.12 -5.23 1.02
C LEU A 324 -0.30 -6.41 1.54
N THR A 325 -0.93 -7.44 2.05
CA THR A 325 -0.31 -8.55 2.79
C THR A 325 0.93 -9.16 2.13
N THR A 326 0.97 -9.29 0.81
CA THR A 326 2.16 -9.83 0.12
C THR A 326 3.23 -8.80 -0.21
N TYR A 327 2.92 -7.50 -0.16
CA TYR A 327 3.93 -6.45 -0.30
C TYR A 327 4.73 -6.22 0.99
N ALA A 328 4.22 -6.70 2.11
CA ALA A 328 4.84 -6.62 3.41
C ALA A 328 5.75 -7.83 3.75
N TRP A 329 6.16 -8.62 2.75
CA TRP A 329 6.95 -9.85 2.93
C TRP A 329 8.34 -9.64 3.56
N GLU A 330 8.77 -8.41 3.71
CA GLU A 330 10.04 -8.12 4.36
C GLU A 330 10.03 -8.41 5.86
N ASP A 331 8.84 -8.40 6.48
CA ASP A 331 8.68 -8.75 7.89
C ASP A 331 7.29 -9.35 8.18
N TYR A 332 7.29 -10.23 9.18
CA TYR A 332 6.10 -10.97 9.60
C TYR A 332 5.02 -10.05 10.20
N ASP A 333 5.42 -9.06 10.99
CA ASP A 333 4.48 -8.18 11.66
C ASP A 333 3.69 -7.32 10.66
N SER A 334 4.35 -6.88 9.58
CA SER A 334 3.65 -6.16 8.50
C SER A 334 2.68 -7.05 7.73
N ILE A 335 3.02 -8.32 7.50
CA ILE A 335 2.08 -9.27 6.86
C ILE A 335 0.84 -9.43 7.72
N CYS A 336 1.03 -9.75 9.00
CA CYS A 336 -0.06 -9.94 9.96
C CYS A 336 -0.85 -8.64 10.20
N GLY A 337 -0.14 -7.52 10.39
CA GLY A 337 -0.75 -6.21 10.63
C GLY A 337 -1.65 -5.78 9.47
N ALA A 338 -1.17 -5.92 8.22
CA ALA A 338 -1.98 -5.61 7.05
C ALA A 338 -3.25 -6.48 6.96
N PHE A 339 -3.14 -7.78 7.27
CA PHE A 339 -4.27 -8.70 7.29
C PHE A 339 -5.29 -8.30 8.36
N TYR A 340 -4.87 -8.12 9.60
CA TYR A 340 -5.79 -7.79 10.69
C TYR A 340 -6.43 -6.42 10.52
N ASN A 341 -5.67 -5.42 10.03
CA ASN A 341 -6.23 -4.11 9.75
C ASN A 341 -7.25 -4.15 8.62
N GLY A 342 -6.98 -4.97 7.61
CA GLY A 342 -7.94 -5.23 6.53
C GLY A 342 -9.25 -5.85 7.04
N LEU A 343 -9.19 -6.83 7.96
CA LEU A 343 -10.38 -7.41 8.59
C LEU A 343 -11.12 -6.39 9.45
N TYR A 344 -10.39 -5.56 10.21
CA TYR A 344 -10.97 -4.53 11.07
C TYR A 344 -11.82 -3.54 10.28
N TYR A 345 -11.30 -3.03 9.16
CA TYR A 345 -12.05 -2.12 8.28
C TYR A 345 -13.14 -2.83 7.46
N LEU A 346 -12.90 -4.08 7.06
CA LEU A 346 -13.90 -4.85 6.32
C LEU A 346 -15.16 -5.09 7.14
N GLU A 347 -15.03 -5.33 8.46
CA GLU A 347 -16.16 -5.53 9.36
C GLU A 347 -17.08 -4.29 9.48
N GLU A 348 -16.58 -3.09 9.14
CA GLU A 348 -17.42 -1.88 9.14
C GLU A 348 -18.44 -1.85 7.99
N VAL A 349 -18.20 -2.62 6.94
CA VAL A 349 -18.98 -2.52 5.68
C VAL A 349 -19.61 -3.85 5.25
N LEU A 350 -19.30 -4.96 5.92
CA LEU A 350 -19.99 -6.23 5.76
C LEU A 350 -21.23 -6.29 6.63
#